data_ac2e5b09be15e2b81ddbe28b26017f16
#
_entry.id   ac2e5b09be15e2b81ddbe28b26017f16
#
_cell.length_a   1.000
_cell.length_b   1.000
_cell.length_c   1.000
_cell.angle_alpha   90.00
_cell.angle_beta   90.00
_cell.angle_gamma   90.00
#
_symmetry.space_group_name_H-M   'P 1'
#
loop_
_entity.id
_entity.type
_entity.pdbx_description
1 polymer ?
#
loop_
_entity_poly.entity_id
_entity_poly.type
_entity_poly.pdbx_seq_one_letter_code
_entity_poly.pdbx_strand_id
1 'polypeptide(L)'
;RDEYVFFSADIEFMNEEIQDFFRKYDPKRKEKGMKVKGLAPVKLKAYYEDKVEEGYMEMRYTNEPLPPNMGIFKDTIALFTWGEKPVGYLIYSKQLAEKYRKFFNLTWERCK
;
A
#
# COMPACT_ATOMS: atom_id res chain seq x y z
N ARG A 1 13.92 -3.96 11.38
CA ARG A 1 13.94 -3.49 10.01
C ARG A 1 12.58 -2.94 9.62
N ASP A 2 12.59 -1.79 8.99
CA ASP A 2 11.34 -1.09 8.69
C ASP A 2 10.63 -1.72 7.49
N GLU A 3 9.33 -1.93 7.65
CA GLU A 3 8.49 -2.48 6.60
C GLU A 3 7.22 -1.64 6.50
N TYR A 4 6.86 -1.29 5.28
CA TYR A 4 5.61 -0.60 4.99
C TYR A 4 4.68 -1.58 4.29
N VAL A 5 3.47 -1.75 4.81
CA VAL A 5 2.48 -2.59 4.15
C VAL A 5 1.26 -1.74 3.81
N PHE A 6 0.58 -2.08 2.72
CA PHE A 6 -0.57 -1.29 2.31
C PHE A 6 -1.63 -2.13 1.62
N PHE A 7 -2.86 -1.63 1.70
CA PHE A 7 -4.00 -2.16 0.95
C PHE A 7 -4.36 -1.15 -0.12
N SER A 8 -4.53 -1.60 -1.35
CA SER A 8 -4.92 -0.76 -2.47
C SER A 8 -6.22 -1.30 -3.05
N ALA A 9 -7.34 -0.71 -2.66
CA ALA A 9 -8.65 -1.23 -3.04
C ALA A 9 -9.19 -0.64 -4.34
N ASP A 10 -8.73 0.55 -4.71
CA ASP A 10 -9.29 1.32 -5.80
C ASP A 10 -8.26 1.95 -6.70
N ILE A 11 -8.59 2.14 -7.97
CA ILE A 11 -7.73 2.83 -8.92
C ILE A 11 -8.24 4.21 -9.31
N GLU A 12 -9.40 4.62 -8.80
CA GLU A 12 -9.98 5.92 -9.16
C GLU A 12 -9.09 7.10 -8.81
N PHE A 13 -8.21 6.89 -7.87
CA PHE A 13 -7.28 7.92 -7.40
C PHE A 13 -5.98 8.00 -8.19
N MET A 14 -5.86 7.26 -9.27
CA MET A 14 -4.61 7.19 -10.03
C MET A 14 -4.48 8.36 -11.01
N ASN A 15 -4.47 9.59 -10.47
CA ASN A 15 -4.21 10.75 -11.30
C ASN A 15 -2.70 10.99 -11.40
N GLU A 16 -2.30 11.83 -12.35
CA GLU A 16 -0.90 12.08 -12.63
C GLU A 16 -0.12 12.64 -11.43
N GLU A 17 -0.75 13.52 -10.66
CA GLU A 17 -0.07 14.14 -9.53
C GLU A 17 0.33 13.11 -8.49
N ILE A 18 -0.57 12.18 -8.20
CA ILE A 18 -0.32 11.12 -7.22
C ILE A 18 0.74 10.18 -7.73
N GLN A 19 0.70 9.82 -9.01
CA GLN A 19 1.70 8.97 -9.60
C GLN A 19 3.08 9.63 -9.61
N ASP A 20 3.14 10.93 -9.89
CA ASP A 20 4.39 11.66 -9.85
C ASP A 20 4.98 11.70 -8.44
N PHE A 21 4.12 11.87 -7.44
CA PHE A 21 4.54 11.83 -6.05
C PHE A 21 5.22 10.51 -5.73
N PHE A 22 4.59 9.39 -6.09
CA PHE A 22 5.16 8.08 -5.81
C PHE A 22 6.42 7.81 -6.61
N ARG A 23 6.51 8.30 -7.84
CA ARG A 23 7.74 8.16 -8.64
C ARG A 23 8.94 8.80 -7.95
N LYS A 24 8.72 9.88 -7.23
CA LYS A 24 9.79 10.54 -6.48
C LYS A 24 10.18 9.75 -5.24
N TYR A 25 9.22 9.16 -4.56
CA TYR A 25 9.47 8.51 -3.28
C TYR A 25 9.94 7.07 -3.38
N ASP A 26 9.49 6.33 -4.40
CA ASP A 26 9.85 4.92 -4.54
C ASP A 26 11.36 4.68 -4.58
N PRO A 27 12.13 5.42 -5.39
CA PRO A 27 13.58 5.23 -5.38
C PRO A 27 14.22 5.53 -4.03
N LYS A 28 13.72 6.54 -3.32
CA LYS A 28 14.26 6.89 -2.01
C LYS A 28 14.00 5.80 -0.98
N ARG A 29 12.83 5.17 -1.03
CA ARG A 29 12.53 4.06 -0.13
C ARG A 29 13.44 2.87 -0.39
N LYS A 30 13.65 2.55 -1.65
CA LYS A 30 14.50 1.45 -2.03
C LYS A 30 15.93 1.68 -1.57
N GLU A 31 16.42 2.90 -1.74
CA GLU A 31 17.76 3.29 -1.33
C GLU A 31 17.96 3.13 0.17
N LYS A 32 16.91 3.42 0.97
CA LYS A 32 16.97 3.26 2.42
C LYS A 32 16.76 1.82 2.88
N GLY A 33 16.52 0.90 1.96
CA GLY A 33 16.33 -0.50 2.31
C GLY A 33 14.97 -0.81 2.93
N MET A 34 14.01 0.08 2.79
CA MET A 34 12.67 -0.16 3.32
C MET A 34 11.95 -1.20 2.48
N LYS A 35 11.40 -2.20 3.14
CA LYS A 35 10.57 -3.19 2.46
C LYS A 35 9.15 -2.67 2.31
N VAL A 36 8.60 -2.83 1.12
CA VAL A 36 7.23 -2.41 0.84
C VAL A 36 6.45 -3.60 0.29
N LYS A 37 5.33 -3.92 0.92
CA LYS A 37 4.44 -5.00 0.49
C LYS A 37 3.04 -4.46 0.33
N GLY A 38 2.34 -4.87 -0.71
CA GLY A 38 0.99 -4.41 -0.95
C GLY A 38 0.04 -5.53 -1.34
N LEU A 39 -1.22 -5.36 -0.99
CA LEU A 39 -2.30 -6.22 -1.41
C LEU A 39 -3.27 -5.41 -2.25
N ALA A 40 -3.66 -5.94 -3.38
CA ALA A 40 -4.55 -5.24 -4.31
C ALA A 40 -5.49 -6.23 -5.00
N PRO A 41 -6.60 -5.74 -5.56
CA PRO A 41 -7.43 -6.59 -6.40
C PRO A 41 -6.66 -7.07 -7.63
N VAL A 42 -6.99 -8.24 -8.10
CA VAL A 42 -6.34 -8.81 -9.29
C VAL A 42 -6.38 -7.85 -10.48
N LYS A 43 -7.45 -7.08 -10.60
CA LYS A 43 -7.59 -6.14 -11.71
C LYS A 43 -6.52 -5.04 -11.75
N LEU A 44 -5.82 -4.82 -10.63
CA LEU A 44 -4.76 -3.81 -10.56
C LEU A 44 -3.37 -4.36 -10.83
N LYS A 45 -3.27 -5.64 -11.15
CA LYS A 45 -1.96 -6.26 -11.34
C LYS A 45 -1.13 -5.56 -12.41
N ALA A 46 -1.73 -5.25 -13.54
CA ALA A 46 -1.02 -4.59 -14.63
C ALA A 46 -0.48 -3.21 -14.21
N TYR A 47 -1.21 -2.52 -13.37
CA TYR A 47 -0.79 -1.20 -12.89
C TYR A 47 0.50 -1.28 -12.05
N TYR A 48 0.61 -2.30 -11.20
CA TYR A 48 1.75 -2.42 -10.29
C TYR A 48 2.95 -3.15 -10.90
N GLU A 49 2.78 -3.76 -12.06
CA GLU A 49 3.79 -4.62 -12.65
C GLU A 49 5.16 -3.97 -12.79
N ASP A 50 5.21 -2.75 -13.30
CA ASP A 50 6.47 -2.03 -13.48
C ASP A 50 7.17 -1.77 -12.15
N LYS A 51 6.42 -1.40 -11.14
CA LYS A 51 6.98 -1.11 -9.81
C LYS A 51 7.56 -2.36 -9.17
N VAL A 52 6.91 -3.50 -9.40
CA VAL A 52 7.41 -4.78 -8.89
C VAL A 52 8.70 -5.17 -9.62
N GLU A 53 8.72 -5.03 -10.94
CA GLU A 53 9.91 -5.33 -11.73
C GLU A 53 11.11 -4.47 -11.35
N GLU A 54 10.85 -3.20 -11.04
CA GLU A 54 11.92 -2.29 -10.63
C GLU A 54 12.39 -2.52 -9.19
N GLY A 55 11.71 -3.40 -8.47
CA GLY A 55 12.12 -3.76 -7.11
C GLY A 55 11.69 -2.78 -6.04
N TYR A 56 10.72 -1.93 -6.34
CA TYR A 56 10.24 -0.97 -5.35
C TYR A 56 9.31 -1.60 -4.33
N MET A 57 8.63 -2.70 -4.68
CA MET A 57 7.68 -3.34 -3.78
C MET A 57 7.40 -4.77 -4.19
N GLU A 58 6.84 -5.53 -3.24
CA GLU A 58 6.28 -6.84 -3.52
C GLU A 58 4.77 -6.72 -3.48
N MET A 59 4.08 -7.35 -4.41
CA MET A 59 2.63 -7.30 -4.50
C MET A 59 2.04 -8.69 -4.53
N ARG A 60 0.90 -8.84 -3.89
CA ARG A 60 0.06 -10.02 -4.05
C ARG A 60 -1.37 -9.55 -4.33
N TYR A 61 -2.16 -10.39 -4.95
CA TYR A 61 -3.46 -9.97 -5.47
C TYR A 61 -4.55 -10.93 -5.01
N THR A 62 -5.75 -10.39 -4.87
CA THR A 62 -6.87 -11.16 -4.38
C THR A 62 -8.17 -10.69 -5.01
N ASN A 63 -9.17 -11.59 -5.03
CA ASN A 63 -10.53 -11.22 -5.41
C ASN A 63 -11.40 -11.00 -4.17
N GLU A 64 -10.83 -11.18 -2.98
CA GLU A 64 -11.55 -10.93 -1.74
C GLU A 64 -11.67 -9.42 -1.49
N PRO A 65 -12.71 -8.99 -0.77
CA PRO A 65 -12.82 -7.58 -0.41
C PRO A 65 -11.60 -7.14 0.41
N LEU A 66 -11.14 -5.93 0.14
CA LEU A 66 -10.03 -5.35 0.88
C LEU A 66 -10.50 -4.10 1.63
N PRO A 67 -9.83 -3.74 2.74
CA PRO A 67 -10.12 -2.47 3.41
C PRO A 67 -9.87 -1.29 2.48
N PRO A 68 -10.37 -0.10 2.82
CA PRO A 68 -10.05 1.10 2.06
C PRO A 68 -8.54 1.29 1.92
N ASN A 69 -8.13 2.13 0.99
CA ASN A 69 -6.73 2.42 0.77
C ASN A 69 -6.06 2.87 2.06
N MET A 70 -5.11 2.09 2.54
CA MET A 70 -4.40 2.42 3.76
C MET A 70 -2.99 1.85 3.75
N GLY A 71 -2.10 2.55 4.43
CA GLY A 71 -0.74 2.07 4.65
C GLY A 71 -0.47 1.97 6.13
N ILE A 72 0.38 1.03 6.52
CA ILE A 72 0.75 0.82 7.91
C ILE A 72 2.26 0.84 8.01
N PHE A 73 2.77 1.74 8.83
CA PHE A 73 4.19 1.86 9.07
C PHE A 73 4.44 2.10 10.55
N LYS A 74 5.15 1.17 11.19
CA LYS A 74 5.38 1.21 12.63
C LYS A 74 4.03 1.30 13.36
N ASP A 75 3.82 2.33 14.16
CA ASP A 75 2.60 2.50 14.94
C ASP A 75 1.61 3.49 14.29
N THR A 76 1.82 3.78 13.01
CA THR A 76 1.02 4.75 12.28
C THR A 76 0.23 4.08 11.17
N ILE A 77 -1.03 4.47 11.05
CA ILE A 77 -1.90 4.05 9.95
C ILE A 77 -2.24 5.28 9.15
N ALA A 78 -2.03 5.20 7.83
CA ALA A 78 -2.44 6.25 6.90
C ALA A 78 -3.64 5.77 6.11
N LEU A 79 -4.75 6.49 6.21
CA LEU A 79 -5.96 6.20 5.44
C LEU A 79 -6.10 7.24 4.36
N PHE A 80 -6.48 6.81 3.17
CA PHE A 80 -6.63 7.70 2.04
C PHE A 80 -8.01 7.58 1.45
N THR A 81 -8.67 8.71 1.26
CA THR A 81 -9.92 8.75 0.51
C THR A 81 -9.65 9.53 -0.76
N TRP A 82 -10.12 8.98 -1.87
CA TRP A 82 -9.89 9.55 -3.19
C TRP A 82 -11.23 10.01 -3.76
N GLY A 83 -11.26 11.16 -4.31
CA GLY A 83 -12.44 11.74 -4.90
C GLY A 83 -11.99 13.00 -5.62
N GLU A 84 -12.80 14.02 -5.64
CA GLU A 84 -12.40 15.27 -6.25
C GLU A 84 -11.18 15.86 -5.54
N LYS A 85 -11.15 15.71 -4.22
CA LYS A 85 -10.02 16.16 -3.43
C LYS A 85 -9.51 14.99 -2.59
N PRO A 86 -8.29 14.52 -2.85
CA PRO A 86 -7.71 13.48 -2.02
C PRO A 86 -7.54 13.96 -0.58
N VAL A 87 -7.94 13.13 0.37
CA VAL A 87 -7.77 13.44 1.79
C VAL A 87 -7.07 12.28 2.46
N GLY A 88 -6.10 12.59 3.29
CA GLY A 88 -5.37 11.59 4.05
C GLY A 88 -5.59 11.79 5.54
N TYR A 89 -5.64 10.68 6.25
CA TYR A 89 -5.78 10.67 7.71
C TYR A 89 -4.63 9.88 8.31
N LEU A 90 -3.99 10.44 9.32
CA LEU A 90 -2.94 9.71 10.05
C LEU A 90 -3.47 9.34 11.43
N ILE A 91 -3.35 8.07 11.76
CA ILE A 91 -3.78 7.54 13.05
C ILE A 91 -2.56 6.96 13.75
N TYR A 92 -2.24 7.50 14.92
CA TYR A 92 -1.12 7.02 15.71
C TYR A 92 -1.66 6.11 16.78
N SER A 93 -1.57 4.81 16.56
CA SER A 93 -2.07 3.82 17.50
C SER A 93 -1.34 2.51 17.30
N LYS A 94 -0.49 2.18 18.25
CA LYS A 94 0.23 0.91 18.20
C LYS A 94 -0.73 -0.26 18.14
N GLN A 95 -1.79 -0.23 18.94
CA GLN A 95 -2.75 -1.31 19.00
C GLN A 95 -3.47 -1.53 17.68
N LEU A 96 -3.96 -0.46 17.04
CA LEU A 96 -4.63 -0.58 15.76
C LEU A 96 -3.65 -0.98 14.65
N ALA A 97 -2.45 -0.42 14.66
CA ALA A 97 -1.44 -0.75 13.65
C ALA A 97 -1.11 -2.24 13.70
N GLU A 98 -0.95 -2.80 14.90
CA GLU A 98 -0.66 -4.22 15.05
C GLU A 98 -1.81 -5.10 14.56
N LYS A 99 -3.05 -4.70 14.83
CA LYS A 99 -4.21 -5.47 14.39
C LYS A 99 -4.35 -5.47 12.86
N TYR A 100 -4.17 -4.33 12.23
CA TYR A 100 -4.25 -4.26 10.76
C TYR A 100 -3.08 -4.95 10.09
N ARG A 101 -1.89 -4.87 10.70
CA ARG A 101 -0.73 -5.58 10.18
C ARG A 101 -0.94 -7.09 10.24
N LYS A 102 -1.54 -7.56 11.33
CA LYS A 102 -1.87 -8.99 11.46
C LYS A 102 -2.88 -9.40 10.40
N PHE A 103 -3.90 -8.59 10.18
CA PHE A 103 -4.89 -8.85 9.14
C PHE A 103 -4.21 -8.90 7.77
N PHE A 104 -3.34 -7.95 7.49
CA PHE A 104 -2.57 -7.91 6.25
C PHE A 104 -1.78 -9.22 6.07
N ASN A 105 -1.05 -9.62 7.08
CA ASN A 105 -0.20 -10.80 6.98
C ASN A 105 -1.00 -12.08 6.76
N LEU A 106 -2.14 -12.21 7.42
CA LEU A 106 -2.99 -13.38 7.22
C LEU A 106 -3.54 -13.43 5.79
N THR A 107 -3.94 -12.31 5.25
CA THR A 107 -4.43 -12.24 3.88
C THR A 107 -3.29 -12.49 2.89
N TRP A 108 -2.13 -11.92 3.17
CA TRP A 108 -0.94 -12.10 2.34
C TRP A 108 -0.58 -13.57 2.16
N GLU A 109 -0.66 -14.34 3.24
CA GLU A 109 -0.32 -15.77 3.18
C GLU A 109 -1.30 -16.58 2.34
N ARG A 110 -2.54 -16.12 2.20
CA ARG A 110 -3.54 -16.78 1.37
C ARG A 110 -3.43 -16.40 -0.11
N CYS A 111 -2.67 -15.37 -0.43
CA CYS A 111 -2.55 -14.85 -1.79
C CYS A 111 -1.24 -15.29 -2.44
N LYS A 112 -1.24 -15.22 -3.76
CA LYS A 112 -0.02 -15.56 -4.51
C LYS A 112 0.42 -14.42 -5.41
#